data_6ed0fefd0ec544366e15db00fa866e70
#
_entry.id   6ed0fefd0ec544366e15db00fa866e70
#
_cell.length_a   1.000
_cell.length_b   1.000
_cell.length_c   1.000
_cell.angle_alpha   90.00
_cell.angle_beta   90.00
_cell.angle_gamma   90.00
#
_symmetry.space_group_name_H-M   'P 1'
#
loop_
_entity.id
_entity.type
_entity.pdbx_description
1 polymer ?
#
loop_
_entity_poly.entity_id
_entity_poly.type
_entity_poly.pdbx_seq_one_letter_code
_entity_poly.pdbx_strand_id
1 'polypeptide(L)'
;WNVLKVIWGSEWDELIHKDVDGILLNKFNTTVDGEYQRLAVEGGAYIREHFFGPDPRLRAMVEHLSDKDLDALPRGGHDYQKIYAAYRNATEENEAPTVILAKTIKGWTLGEGFEARNSTHQIKKMTKDELLALRERLHLVDEIPESALEGDRAPYYRPDENSPEHEYM
;
A
#
# COMPACT_ATOMS: atom_id res chain seq x y z
N TRP A 1 -12.51 22.43 -11.17
CA TRP A 1 -12.29 21.24 -10.31
C TRP A 1 -10.90 21.31 -9.69
N ASN A 2 -10.83 21.04 -8.39
CA ASN A 2 -9.55 20.81 -7.70
C ASN A 2 -9.13 19.37 -7.90
N VAL A 3 -7.81 19.13 -8.01
CA VAL A 3 -7.27 17.78 -8.17
C VAL A 3 -6.15 17.55 -7.15
N LEU A 4 -6.33 16.58 -6.28
CA LEU A 4 -5.33 16.12 -5.33
C LEU A 4 -4.79 14.76 -5.77
N LYS A 5 -3.47 14.65 -5.95
CA LYS A 5 -2.81 13.40 -6.31
C LYS A 5 -2.08 12.84 -5.09
N VAL A 6 -2.54 11.68 -4.60
CA VAL A 6 -1.94 10.98 -3.46
C VAL A 6 -1.18 9.76 -3.98
N ILE A 7 0.05 9.97 -4.42
CA ILE A 7 0.85 8.99 -5.17
C ILE A 7 1.83 8.26 -4.26
N TRP A 8 2.59 9.01 -3.43
CA TRP A 8 3.65 8.50 -2.58
C TRP A 8 3.26 8.61 -1.11
N GLY A 9 3.57 7.57 -0.32
CA GLY A 9 3.36 7.58 1.12
C GLY A 9 4.35 8.46 1.88
N SER A 10 4.13 8.67 3.17
CA SER A 10 4.91 9.57 4.02
C SER A 10 6.38 9.15 4.13
N GLU A 11 6.68 7.87 4.06
CA GLU A 11 8.05 7.34 4.13
C GLU A 11 8.91 7.76 2.92
N TRP A 12 8.30 8.14 1.81
CA TRP A 12 8.99 8.74 0.68
C TRP A 12 9.39 10.20 0.89
N ASP A 13 8.74 10.90 1.83
CA ASP A 13 8.93 12.35 1.99
C ASP A 13 10.38 12.72 2.29
N GLU A 14 11.09 11.91 3.10
CA GLU A 14 12.51 12.14 3.39
C GLU A 14 13.39 12.03 2.12
N LEU A 15 13.15 11.04 1.29
CA LEU A 15 13.88 10.86 0.03
C LEU A 15 13.55 11.99 -0.96
N ILE A 16 12.29 12.38 -1.05
CA ILE A 16 11.83 13.48 -1.91
C ILE A 16 12.42 14.81 -1.45
N HIS A 17 12.49 15.09 -0.15
CA HIS A 17 13.11 16.31 0.38
C HIS A 17 14.64 16.38 0.14
N LYS A 18 15.31 15.23 0.05
CA LYS A 18 16.74 15.14 -0.29
C LYS A 18 17.02 15.25 -1.78
N ASP A 19 16.01 15.19 -2.63
CA ASP A 19 16.14 15.21 -4.10
C ASP A 19 16.32 16.62 -4.65
N VAL A 20 17.40 17.30 -4.25
CA VAL A 20 17.70 18.70 -4.65
C VAL A 20 17.85 18.84 -6.15
N ASP A 21 18.44 17.84 -6.81
CA ASP A 21 18.72 17.83 -8.24
C ASP A 21 17.55 17.29 -9.09
N GLY A 22 16.46 16.85 -8.46
CA GLY A 22 15.28 16.32 -9.14
C GLY A 22 15.50 14.97 -9.85
N ILE A 23 16.53 14.21 -9.46
CA ILE A 23 16.86 12.93 -10.10
C ILE A 23 15.86 11.83 -9.71
N LEU A 24 15.41 11.83 -8.45
CA LEU A 24 14.37 10.92 -8.00
C LEU A 24 13.03 11.26 -8.66
N LEU A 25 12.69 12.55 -8.74
CA LEU A 25 11.51 13.02 -9.44
C LEU A 25 11.54 12.62 -10.93
N ASN A 26 12.70 12.75 -11.58
CA ASN A 26 12.87 12.31 -12.96
C ASN A 26 12.70 10.79 -13.09
N LYS A 27 13.27 10.00 -12.17
CA LYS A 27 13.09 8.55 -12.13
C LYS A 27 11.62 8.17 -11.96
N PHE A 28 10.89 8.85 -11.07
CA PHE A 28 9.44 8.65 -10.93
C PHE A 28 8.68 8.88 -12.25
N ASN A 29 9.00 9.96 -12.96
CA ASN A 29 8.30 10.34 -14.18
C ASN A 29 8.65 9.47 -15.40
N THR A 30 9.84 8.87 -15.41
CA THR A 30 10.31 8.05 -16.54
C THR A 30 10.11 6.55 -16.34
N THR A 31 9.79 6.09 -15.14
CA THR A 31 9.49 4.69 -14.87
C THR A 31 8.10 4.36 -15.40
N VAL A 32 8.00 3.35 -16.26
CA VAL A 32 6.73 2.92 -16.87
C VAL A 32 5.89 2.08 -15.89
N ASP A 33 4.57 2.03 -16.13
CA ASP A 33 3.64 1.35 -15.22
C ASP A 33 3.94 -0.13 -15.00
N GLY A 34 4.38 -0.84 -16.04
CA GLY A 34 4.77 -2.25 -15.93
C GLY A 34 5.96 -2.46 -15.01
N GLU A 35 6.93 -1.53 -15.00
CA GLU A 35 8.05 -1.58 -14.07
C GLU A 35 7.60 -1.28 -12.64
N TYR A 36 6.73 -0.30 -12.43
CA TYR A 36 6.16 -0.06 -11.10
C TYR A 36 5.42 -1.27 -10.54
N GLN A 37 4.69 -2.00 -11.39
CA GLN A 37 4.04 -3.24 -10.98
C GLN A 37 5.06 -4.31 -10.59
N ARG A 38 6.12 -4.46 -11.36
CA ARG A 38 7.19 -5.41 -11.10
C ARG A 38 7.93 -5.10 -9.79
N LEU A 39 8.28 -3.83 -9.55
CA LEU A 39 8.88 -3.37 -8.29
C LEU A 39 8.02 -3.75 -7.07
N ALA A 40 6.70 -3.69 -7.19
CA ALA A 40 5.79 -4.06 -6.11
C ALA A 40 5.67 -5.58 -5.87
N VAL A 41 6.07 -6.42 -6.84
CA VAL A 41 5.98 -7.89 -6.75
C VAL A 41 7.30 -8.52 -6.34
N GLU A 42 8.43 -7.98 -6.84
CA GLU A 42 9.76 -8.59 -6.69
C GLU A 42 10.46 -8.20 -5.37
N GLY A 43 9.95 -7.16 -4.67
CA GLY A 43 10.42 -6.75 -3.35
C GLY A 43 11.67 -5.87 -3.33
N GLY A 44 12.17 -5.58 -2.11
CA GLY A 44 13.14 -4.53 -1.83
C GLY A 44 14.50 -4.71 -2.50
N ALA A 45 15.01 -5.92 -2.62
CA ALA A 45 16.29 -6.19 -3.32
C ALA A 45 16.19 -5.79 -4.80
N TYR A 46 15.07 -6.11 -5.44
CA TYR A 46 14.81 -5.73 -6.82
C TYR A 46 14.64 -4.21 -6.95
N ILE A 47 13.95 -3.56 -6.02
CA ILE A 47 13.81 -2.10 -5.95
C ILE A 47 15.19 -1.45 -5.88
N ARG A 48 16.07 -1.94 -4.99
CA ARG A 48 17.43 -1.43 -4.85
C ARG A 48 18.21 -1.52 -6.16
N GLU A 49 18.19 -2.68 -6.80
CA GLU A 49 19.00 -2.93 -8.00
C GLU A 49 18.46 -2.20 -9.23
N HIS A 50 17.13 -2.26 -9.47
CA HIS A 50 16.55 -1.83 -10.75
C HIS A 50 15.96 -0.43 -10.71
N PHE A 51 15.45 0.03 -9.56
CA PHE A 51 14.92 1.39 -9.45
C PHE A 51 16.01 2.40 -9.08
N PHE A 52 16.74 2.15 -7.99
CA PHE A 52 17.79 3.06 -7.51
C PHE A 52 19.17 2.75 -8.12
N GLY A 53 19.47 1.49 -8.37
CA GLY A 53 20.80 1.01 -8.76
C GLY A 53 21.39 1.59 -10.07
N PRO A 54 20.59 1.89 -11.11
CA PRO A 54 21.12 2.40 -12.36
C PRO A 54 21.80 3.78 -12.26
N ASP A 55 21.42 4.64 -11.32
CA ASP A 55 22.06 5.93 -11.09
C ASP A 55 22.81 5.92 -9.73
N PRO A 56 24.14 6.19 -9.71
CA PRO A 56 24.92 6.22 -8.48
C PRO A 56 24.36 7.18 -7.41
N ARG A 57 23.75 8.28 -7.80
CA ARG A 57 23.18 9.28 -6.90
C ARG A 57 21.90 8.76 -6.26
N LEU A 58 21.03 8.08 -7.02
CA LEU A 58 19.86 7.40 -6.49
C LEU A 58 20.25 6.28 -5.54
N ARG A 59 21.29 5.51 -5.90
CA ARG A 59 21.84 4.45 -5.02
C ARG A 59 22.30 5.01 -3.68
N ALA A 60 23.04 6.11 -3.70
CA ALA A 60 23.53 6.78 -2.49
C ALA A 60 22.39 7.28 -1.59
N MET A 61 21.26 7.72 -2.16
CA MET A 61 20.09 8.17 -1.39
C MET A 61 19.51 7.08 -0.49
N VAL A 62 19.64 5.81 -0.86
CA VAL A 62 19.03 4.66 -0.16
C VAL A 62 20.07 3.69 0.43
N GLU A 63 21.34 4.06 0.49
CA GLU A 63 22.41 3.21 0.99
C GLU A 63 22.19 2.78 2.46
N HIS A 64 21.57 3.66 3.24
CA HIS A 64 21.26 3.45 4.65
C HIS A 64 19.99 2.62 4.90
N LEU A 65 19.16 2.37 3.88
CA LEU A 65 17.94 1.58 3.99
C LEU A 65 18.21 0.10 3.71
N SER A 66 17.60 -0.79 4.46
CA SER A 66 17.59 -2.21 4.17
C SER A 66 16.64 -2.53 3.00
N ASP A 67 16.75 -3.74 2.43
CA ASP A 67 15.79 -4.19 1.41
C ASP A 67 14.36 -4.27 1.96
N LYS A 68 14.22 -4.63 3.24
CA LYS A 68 12.93 -4.61 3.92
C LYS A 68 12.33 -3.21 4.02
N ASP A 69 13.16 -2.19 4.27
CA ASP A 69 12.71 -0.80 4.32
C ASP A 69 12.26 -0.31 2.94
N LEU A 70 12.99 -0.70 1.88
CA LEU A 70 12.62 -0.37 0.50
C LEU A 70 11.30 -1.04 0.07
N ASP A 71 11.08 -2.28 0.49
CA ASP A 71 9.83 -3.01 0.22
C ASP A 71 8.64 -2.39 0.96
N ALA A 72 8.89 -1.85 2.15
CA ALA A 72 7.88 -1.21 2.98
C ALA A 72 7.46 0.20 2.52
N LEU A 73 8.15 0.81 1.52
CA LEU A 73 7.81 2.15 1.02
C LEU A 73 6.41 2.18 0.38
N PRO A 74 5.39 2.80 1.01
CA PRO A 74 4.01 2.64 0.62
C PRO A 74 3.61 3.52 -0.56
N ARG A 75 2.55 3.12 -1.25
CA ARG A 75 1.81 4.00 -2.15
C ARG A 75 0.93 4.96 -1.34
N GLY A 76 0.77 6.19 -1.82
CA GLY A 76 0.04 7.23 -1.10
C GLY A 76 -1.41 6.87 -0.78
N GLY A 77 -2.07 6.10 -1.65
CA GLY A 77 -3.43 5.63 -1.43
C GLY A 77 -3.58 4.61 -0.29
N HIS A 78 -2.47 4.07 0.22
CA HIS A 78 -2.43 3.18 1.39
C HIS A 78 -1.88 3.86 2.64
N ASP A 79 -1.51 5.13 2.54
CA ASP A 79 -1.06 5.96 3.64
C ASP A 79 -2.25 6.70 4.27
N TYR A 80 -2.65 6.28 5.46
CA TYR A 80 -3.81 6.86 6.15
C TYR A 80 -3.64 8.34 6.46
N GLN A 81 -2.43 8.82 6.74
CA GLN A 81 -2.17 10.25 7.01
C GLN A 81 -2.35 11.08 5.75
N LYS A 82 -1.79 10.62 4.62
CA LYS A 82 -1.95 11.29 3.32
C LYS A 82 -3.40 11.28 2.84
N ILE A 83 -4.09 10.15 2.99
CA ILE A 83 -5.52 10.04 2.63
C ILE A 83 -6.37 10.94 3.52
N TYR A 84 -6.17 10.92 4.83
CA TYR A 84 -6.88 11.80 5.75
C TYR A 84 -6.66 13.28 5.39
N ALA A 85 -5.41 13.69 5.17
CA ALA A 85 -5.09 15.06 4.78
C ALA A 85 -5.74 15.47 3.45
N ALA A 86 -5.79 14.56 2.46
CA ALA A 86 -6.45 14.81 1.18
C ALA A 86 -7.97 14.99 1.34
N TYR A 87 -8.62 14.14 2.11
CA TYR A 87 -10.06 14.28 2.38
C TYR A 87 -10.38 15.54 3.18
N ARG A 88 -9.59 15.82 4.21
CA ARG A 88 -9.75 17.04 5.00
C ARG A 88 -9.66 18.28 4.11
N ASN A 89 -8.61 18.38 3.30
CA ASN A 89 -8.44 19.49 2.37
C ASN A 89 -9.63 19.59 1.38
N ALA A 90 -10.08 18.47 0.83
CA ALA A 90 -11.20 18.43 -0.11
C ALA A 90 -12.53 18.87 0.50
N THR A 91 -12.74 18.69 1.80
CA THR A 91 -13.98 19.06 2.51
C THR A 91 -13.94 20.47 3.10
N GLU A 92 -12.76 21.01 3.39
CA GLU A 92 -12.60 22.38 3.91
C GLU A 92 -12.62 23.43 2.79
N GLU A 93 -12.16 23.10 1.58
CA GLU A 93 -12.10 23.97 0.41
C GLU A 93 -13.35 23.76 -0.47
N ASN A 94 -14.33 24.62 -0.35
CA ASN A 94 -15.69 24.37 -0.89
C ASN A 94 -16.07 25.18 -2.15
N GLU A 95 -15.16 25.91 -2.79
CA GLU A 95 -15.50 26.72 -3.96
C GLU A 95 -15.68 25.89 -5.26
N ALA A 96 -15.06 24.72 -5.34
CA ALA A 96 -15.16 23.84 -6.49
C ALA A 96 -15.09 22.34 -6.07
N PRO A 97 -15.71 21.44 -6.85
CA PRO A 97 -15.57 20.00 -6.61
C PRO A 97 -14.12 19.54 -6.62
N THR A 98 -13.75 18.63 -5.72
CA THR A 98 -12.41 18.10 -5.60
C THR A 98 -12.34 16.62 -6.00
N VAL A 99 -11.42 16.27 -6.88
CA VAL A 99 -11.08 14.88 -7.23
C VAL A 99 -9.82 14.48 -6.49
N ILE A 100 -9.86 13.34 -5.79
CA ILE A 100 -8.71 12.73 -5.16
C ILE A 100 -8.27 11.53 -6.01
N LEU A 101 -7.08 11.59 -6.59
CA LEU A 101 -6.45 10.50 -7.34
C LEU A 101 -5.48 9.76 -6.43
N ALA A 102 -5.94 8.68 -5.80
CA ALA A 102 -5.15 7.89 -4.87
C ALA A 102 -4.49 6.71 -5.60
N LYS A 103 -3.17 6.62 -5.58
CA LYS A 103 -2.43 5.47 -6.13
C LYS A 103 -2.44 4.33 -5.12
N THR A 104 -3.02 3.20 -5.52
CA THR A 104 -3.15 1.99 -4.70
C THR A 104 -2.51 0.79 -5.39
N ILE A 105 -2.33 -0.28 -4.63
CA ILE A 105 -1.93 -1.60 -5.15
C ILE A 105 -3.17 -2.50 -5.09
N LYS A 106 -3.51 -3.13 -6.20
CA LYS A 106 -4.62 -4.08 -6.23
C LYS A 106 -4.33 -5.28 -5.34
N GLY A 107 -5.33 -5.64 -4.51
CA GLY A 107 -5.19 -6.74 -3.57
C GLY A 107 -4.31 -6.42 -2.35
N TRP A 108 -4.08 -5.13 -2.07
CA TRP A 108 -3.34 -4.72 -0.88
C TRP A 108 -3.87 -5.38 0.39
N THR A 109 -2.97 -5.83 1.27
CA THR A 109 -3.22 -6.64 2.47
C THR A 109 -3.58 -8.11 2.24
N LEU A 110 -3.91 -8.54 1.02
CA LEU A 110 -4.25 -9.95 0.76
C LEU A 110 -3.03 -10.89 0.76
N GLY A 111 -1.83 -10.34 0.61
CA GLY A 111 -0.60 -11.11 0.71
C GLY A 111 0.13 -11.32 -0.61
N GLU A 112 1.33 -11.90 -0.50
CA GLU A 112 2.31 -12.04 -1.58
C GLU A 112 1.75 -12.72 -2.84
N GLY A 113 0.84 -13.67 -2.71
CA GLY A 113 0.19 -14.36 -3.83
C GLY A 113 -0.84 -13.50 -4.59
N PHE A 114 -1.26 -12.37 -4.03
CA PHE A 114 -2.38 -11.56 -4.51
C PHE A 114 -1.99 -10.13 -4.86
N GLU A 115 -1.13 -9.49 -4.08
CA GLU A 115 -0.80 -8.09 -4.24
C GLU A 115 -0.14 -7.80 -5.59
N ALA A 116 -0.57 -6.73 -6.23
CA ALA A 116 -0.08 -6.23 -7.52
C ALA A 116 -0.20 -7.21 -8.70
N ARG A 117 -0.95 -8.31 -8.55
CA ARG A 117 -1.08 -9.34 -9.60
C ARG A 117 -2.36 -9.17 -10.41
N ASN A 118 -2.27 -9.36 -11.72
CA ASN A 118 -3.43 -9.33 -12.60
C ASN A 118 -4.40 -10.49 -12.30
N SER A 119 -3.88 -11.65 -11.85
CA SER A 119 -4.69 -12.81 -11.44
C SER A 119 -5.67 -12.50 -10.32
N THR A 120 -5.35 -11.56 -9.43
CA THR A 120 -6.21 -11.14 -8.31
C THR A 120 -7.58 -10.64 -8.77
N HIS A 121 -7.70 -10.16 -10.01
CA HIS A 121 -8.99 -9.78 -10.59
C HIS A 121 -9.94 -10.97 -10.80
N GLN A 122 -9.41 -12.17 -10.96
CA GLN A 122 -10.17 -13.38 -11.28
C GLN A 122 -10.19 -14.42 -10.16
N ILE A 123 -9.38 -14.27 -9.12
CA ILE A 123 -9.35 -15.19 -7.99
C ILE A 123 -10.67 -15.10 -7.21
N LYS A 124 -11.36 -16.23 -7.10
CA LYS A 124 -12.67 -16.32 -6.43
C LYS A 124 -12.59 -16.87 -5.02
N LYS A 125 -11.56 -17.65 -4.70
CA LYS A 125 -11.38 -18.28 -3.39
C LYS A 125 -9.90 -18.25 -3.01
N MET A 126 -9.64 -18.03 -1.75
CA MET A 126 -8.33 -18.23 -1.11
C MET A 126 -8.20 -19.67 -0.63
N THR A 127 -6.99 -20.20 -0.66
CA THR A 127 -6.67 -21.46 0.00
C THR A 127 -6.72 -21.30 1.52
N LYS A 128 -6.73 -22.42 2.27
CA LYS A 128 -6.71 -22.37 3.74
C LYS A 128 -5.47 -21.63 4.27
N ASP A 129 -4.30 -21.90 3.69
CA ASP A 129 -3.03 -21.28 4.11
C ASP A 129 -3.03 -19.77 3.86
N GLU A 130 -3.58 -19.33 2.73
CA GLU A 130 -3.74 -17.90 2.41
C GLU A 130 -4.72 -17.20 3.36
N LEU A 131 -5.82 -17.87 3.75
CA LEU A 131 -6.77 -17.37 4.75
C LEU A 131 -6.14 -17.26 6.13
N LEU A 132 -5.33 -18.24 6.54
CA LEU A 132 -4.58 -18.19 7.79
C LEU A 132 -3.58 -17.03 7.81
N ALA A 133 -2.82 -16.86 6.72
CA ALA A 133 -1.88 -15.75 6.59
C ALA A 133 -2.58 -14.39 6.59
N LEU A 134 -3.74 -14.27 5.94
CA LEU A 134 -4.55 -13.05 5.97
C LEU A 134 -5.08 -12.75 7.37
N ARG A 135 -5.59 -13.77 8.08
CA ARG A 135 -6.05 -13.66 9.47
C ARG A 135 -4.96 -13.12 10.40
N GLU A 136 -3.73 -13.65 10.30
CA GLU A 136 -2.58 -13.17 11.07
C GLU A 136 -2.24 -11.72 10.72
N ARG A 137 -2.22 -11.39 9.44
CA ARG A 137 -1.91 -10.03 8.96
C ARG A 137 -2.94 -8.99 9.42
N LEU A 138 -4.20 -9.38 9.54
CA LEU A 138 -5.29 -8.53 10.04
C LEU A 138 -5.40 -8.55 11.56
N HIS A 139 -4.49 -9.26 12.27
CA HIS A 139 -4.51 -9.41 13.74
C HIS A 139 -5.81 -10.00 14.30
N LEU A 140 -6.46 -10.90 13.54
CA LEU A 140 -7.73 -11.53 13.90
C LEU A 140 -7.55 -12.92 14.51
N VAL A 141 -6.36 -13.24 15.03
CA VAL A 141 -6.04 -14.59 15.55
C VAL A 141 -6.89 -14.94 16.77
N ASP A 142 -7.16 -13.96 17.64
CA ASP A 142 -7.93 -14.15 18.86
C ASP A 142 -9.43 -14.16 18.60
N GLU A 143 -9.91 -13.41 17.60
CA GLU A 143 -11.33 -13.28 17.26
C GLU A 143 -11.85 -14.41 16.36
N ILE A 144 -11.00 -14.90 15.46
CA ILE A 144 -11.37 -15.92 14.49
C ILE A 144 -10.50 -17.17 14.71
N PRO A 145 -11.00 -18.22 15.40
CA PRO A 145 -10.25 -19.47 15.58
C PRO A 145 -10.01 -20.18 14.24
N GLU A 146 -8.90 -20.92 14.12
CA GLU A 146 -8.56 -21.64 12.89
C GLU A 146 -9.65 -22.58 12.40
N SER A 147 -10.36 -23.23 13.34
CA SER A 147 -11.48 -24.12 13.03
C SER A 147 -12.64 -23.43 12.30
N ALA A 148 -12.79 -22.13 12.45
CA ALA A 148 -13.82 -21.37 11.74
C ALA A 148 -13.50 -21.17 10.24
N LEU A 149 -12.25 -21.44 9.81
CA LEU A 149 -11.80 -21.35 8.43
C LEU A 149 -11.85 -22.69 7.68
N GLU A 150 -12.36 -23.76 8.30
CA GLU A 150 -12.47 -25.10 7.70
C GLU A 150 -13.70 -25.27 6.80
N GLY A 151 -14.62 -24.33 6.82
CA GLY A 151 -15.88 -24.40 6.06
C GLY A 151 -15.83 -23.69 4.70
N ASP A 152 -16.87 -23.91 3.91
CA ASP A 152 -17.05 -23.23 2.62
C ASP A 152 -17.48 -21.75 2.75
N ARG A 153 -17.78 -21.30 3.94
CA ARG A 153 -18.24 -19.93 4.24
C ARG A 153 -17.30 -19.27 5.23
N ALA A 154 -16.96 -18.01 4.97
CA ALA A 154 -16.26 -17.20 5.95
C ALA A 154 -17.10 -17.08 7.24
N PRO A 155 -16.46 -17.09 8.42
CA PRO A 155 -17.15 -16.84 9.67
C PRO A 155 -17.78 -15.44 9.66
N TYR A 156 -18.97 -15.35 10.21
CA TYR A 156 -19.58 -14.03 10.43
C TYR A 156 -19.02 -13.46 11.73
N TYR A 157 -18.29 -12.37 11.61
CA TYR A 157 -17.78 -11.60 12.75
C TYR A 157 -18.66 -10.40 13.00
N ARG A 158 -19.08 -10.23 14.25
CA ARG A 158 -19.78 -9.04 14.72
C ARG A 158 -19.09 -8.57 16.00
N PRO A 159 -18.68 -7.30 16.08
CA PRO A 159 -18.12 -6.75 17.30
C PRO A 159 -19.07 -6.91 18.49
N ASP A 160 -18.52 -7.10 19.68
CA ASP A 160 -19.29 -7.12 20.93
C ASP A 160 -20.06 -5.81 21.11
N GLU A 161 -21.28 -5.88 21.66
CA GLU A 161 -22.15 -4.70 21.85
C GLU A 161 -21.52 -3.62 22.76
N ASN A 162 -20.54 -3.99 23.60
CA ASN A 162 -19.83 -3.08 24.49
C ASN A 162 -18.43 -2.72 23.96
N SER A 163 -18.08 -3.11 22.72
CA SER A 163 -16.79 -2.81 22.13
C SER A 163 -16.75 -1.39 21.54
N PRO A 164 -15.56 -0.74 21.50
CA PRO A 164 -15.39 0.55 20.85
C PRO A 164 -15.83 0.56 19.36
N GLU A 165 -15.65 -0.57 18.68
CA GLU A 165 -16.05 -0.73 17.27
C GLU A 165 -17.57 -0.69 17.12
N HIS A 166 -18.30 -1.30 18.05
CA HIS A 166 -19.77 -1.27 18.03
C HIS A 166 -20.30 0.13 18.37
N GLU A 167 -19.68 0.82 19.34
CA GLU A 167 -20.04 2.21 19.70
C GLU A 167 -19.81 3.18 18.54
N TYR A 168 -18.76 2.95 17.73
CA TYR A 168 -18.45 3.77 16.57
C TYR A 168 -19.43 3.55 15.40
N MET A 169 -19.95 2.34 15.18
CA MET A 169 -20.88 2.00 14.09
C MET A 169 -22.30 2.52 14.33
#